data_cf93ef4e95c1efc9f54180bef635b1be
#
_entry.id   cf93ef4e95c1efc9f54180bef635b1be
#
_cell.length_a   1.000
_cell.length_b   1.000
_cell.length_c   1.000
_cell.angle_alpha   90.00
_cell.angle_beta   90.00
_cell.angle_gamma   90.00
#
_symmetry.space_group_name_H-M   'P 1'
#
loop_
_entity.id
_entity.type
_entity.pdbx_description
1 polymer ?
#
loop_
_entity_poly.entity_id
_entity_poly.type
_entity_poly.pdbx_seq_one_letter_code
_entity_poly.pdbx_strand_id
1 'polypeptide(L)'
;MKFNRYILLATAAVALFSCIREDLSECYSINKLQLVYTGNDESNDIFQEKIGSVELYIFDAAVECVYNRALTDVELSQQEVTLPRLAVGEYRIICVANGVNSDIMATDGKDFSAMYFADKSYTTGATTKTNDSLYWASHNLTVTADDTTEVLTFASSHYDVYVEVLGVDAESDIHI
;
A
#
# COMPACT_ATOMS: atom_id res chain seq x y z
N MET A 1 -31.61 -37.36 -52.40
CA MET A 1 -30.42 -37.50 -51.54
C MET A 1 -29.52 -36.26 -51.43
N LYS A 2 -29.78 -35.14 -52.11
CA LYS A 2 -28.92 -33.92 -52.00
C LYS A 2 -29.34 -32.98 -50.84
N PHE A 3 -30.58 -32.99 -50.44
CA PHE A 3 -31.16 -32.11 -49.41
C PHE A 3 -30.59 -32.39 -48.01
N ASN A 4 -30.38 -33.66 -47.64
CA ASN A 4 -29.80 -34.04 -46.34
C ASN A 4 -28.33 -33.59 -46.13
N ARG A 5 -27.59 -33.36 -47.24
CA ARG A 5 -26.20 -32.93 -47.15
C ARG A 5 -26.04 -31.44 -46.75
N TYR A 6 -26.99 -30.63 -47.15
CA TYR A 6 -26.99 -29.19 -46.84
C TYR A 6 -27.45 -28.94 -45.38
N ILE A 7 -28.38 -29.78 -44.91
CA ILE A 7 -28.82 -29.69 -43.48
C ILE A 7 -27.68 -30.10 -42.54
N LEU A 8 -26.92 -31.12 -42.88
CA LEU A 8 -25.73 -31.54 -42.07
C LEU A 8 -24.61 -30.49 -42.09
N LEU A 9 -24.38 -29.81 -43.19
CA LEU A 9 -23.44 -28.70 -43.30
C LEU A 9 -23.87 -27.45 -42.53
N ALA A 10 -25.17 -27.16 -42.53
CA ALA A 10 -25.72 -26.03 -41.77
C ALA A 10 -25.66 -26.24 -40.28
N THR A 11 -25.92 -27.46 -39.77
CA THR A 11 -25.78 -27.78 -38.34
C THR A 11 -24.34 -27.78 -37.87
N ALA A 12 -23.40 -28.24 -38.71
CA ALA A 12 -21.96 -28.15 -38.37
C ALA A 12 -21.44 -26.70 -38.31
N ALA A 13 -21.96 -25.81 -39.17
CA ALA A 13 -21.57 -24.40 -39.14
C ALA A 13 -22.10 -23.67 -37.91
N VAL A 14 -23.30 -24.00 -37.38
CA VAL A 14 -23.86 -23.41 -36.18
C VAL A 14 -23.09 -23.87 -34.93
N ALA A 15 -22.58 -25.09 -34.91
CA ALA A 15 -21.79 -25.59 -33.79
C ALA A 15 -20.39 -24.89 -33.66
N LEU A 16 -19.86 -24.34 -34.76
CA LEU A 16 -18.60 -23.60 -34.74
C LEU A 16 -18.73 -22.14 -34.25
N PHE A 17 -19.93 -21.61 -34.13
CA PHE A 17 -20.23 -20.32 -33.52
C PHE A 17 -20.60 -20.42 -32.03
N SER A 18 -20.48 -21.58 -31.42
CA SER A 18 -20.43 -21.65 -29.96
C SER A 18 -19.15 -20.96 -29.51
N CYS A 19 -19.18 -19.63 -29.51
CA CYS A 19 -18.18 -18.85 -28.79
C CYS A 19 -18.12 -19.42 -27.39
N ILE A 20 -17.03 -20.10 -27.05
CA ILE A 20 -16.58 -20.24 -25.69
C ILE A 20 -16.43 -18.79 -25.23
N ARG A 21 -17.45 -18.23 -24.62
CA ARG A 21 -17.25 -17.08 -23.74
C ARG A 21 -16.45 -17.64 -22.59
N GLU A 22 -15.14 -17.54 -22.69
CA GLU A 22 -14.32 -17.64 -21.50
C GLU A 22 -14.90 -16.61 -20.55
N ASP A 23 -15.41 -17.09 -19.44
CA ASP A 23 -15.84 -16.25 -18.34
C ASP A 23 -14.56 -15.67 -17.71
N LEU A 24 -14.12 -14.53 -18.25
CA LEU A 24 -12.95 -13.79 -17.76
C LEU A 24 -13.23 -13.14 -16.40
N SER A 25 -14.42 -13.34 -15.82
CA SER A 25 -14.74 -12.84 -14.48
C SER A 25 -13.88 -13.47 -13.38
N GLU A 26 -13.21 -14.59 -13.67
CA GLU A 26 -12.21 -15.21 -12.78
C GLU A 26 -10.75 -14.82 -13.09
N CYS A 27 -10.50 -14.09 -14.18
CA CYS A 27 -9.18 -13.55 -14.47
C CYS A 27 -8.95 -12.29 -13.63
N TYR A 28 -8.42 -12.47 -12.42
CA TYR A 28 -7.98 -11.35 -11.60
C TYR A 28 -6.63 -10.86 -12.10
N SER A 29 -6.50 -9.55 -12.25
CA SER A 29 -5.20 -8.93 -12.54
C SER A 29 -4.26 -9.06 -11.35
N ILE A 30 -2.97 -9.18 -11.65
CA ILE A 30 -1.91 -9.14 -10.66
C ILE A 30 -1.46 -7.69 -10.53
N ASN A 31 -1.71 -7.11 -9.36
CA ASN A 31 -1.30 -5.76 -9.05
C ASN A 31 -0.10 -5.81 -8.10
N LYS A 32 0.97 -5.08 -8.42
CA LYS A 32 2.19 -5.03 -7.64
C LYS A 32 2.53 -3.60 -7.25
N LEU A 33 3.23 -3.46 -6.14
CA LEU A 33 3.83 -2.21 -5.68
C LEU A 33 5.34 -2.36 -5.63
N GLN A 34 6.05 -1.39 -6.21
CA GLN A 34 7.47 -1.18 -6.01
C GLN A 34 7.64 -0.14 -4.91
N LEU A 35 8.33 -0.49 -3.82
CA LEU A 35 8.53 0.39 -2.67
C LEU A 35 9.82 1.19 -2.85
N VAL A 36 9.77 2.52 -2.67
CA VAL A 36 10.92 3.41 -2.86
C VAL A 36 10.94 4.48 -1.78
N TYR A 37 12.13 4.77 -1.25
CA TYR A 37 12.37 5.94 -0.40
C TYR A 37 13.71 6.57 -0.72
N THR A 38 13.70 7.78 -1.27
CA THR A 38 14.91 8.50 -1.70
C THR A 38 15.35 9.60 -0.72
N GLY A 39 14.57 9.82 0.36
CA GLY A 39 14.84 10.91 1.29
C GLY A 39 14.65 12.28 0.64
N ASN A 40 15.50 13.23 1.02
CA ASN A 40 15.48 14.59 0.47
C ASN A 40 16.40 14.77 -0.75
N ASP A 41 17.19 13.76 -1.09
CA ASP A 41 18.23 13.84 -2.14
C ASP A 41 17.72 13.33 -3.50
N GLU A 42 16.64 12.59 -3.54
CA GLU A 42 16.01 12.00 -4.73
C GLU A 42 16.94 11.20 -5.67
N SER A 43 18.24 11.11 -5.36
CA SER A 43 19.25 10.52 -6.22
C SER A 43 19.45 9.02 -5.98
N ASN A 44 19.25 8.56 -4.75
CA ASN A 44 19.46 7.16 -4.38
C ASN A 44 18.29 6.64 -3.57
N ASP A 45 17.88 5.40 -3.87
CA ASP A 45 16.92 4.69 -3.03
C ASP A 45 17.60 4.19 -1.76
N ILE A 46 17.16 4.71 -0.62
CA ILE A 46 17.66 4.38 0.72
C ILE A 46 16.61 3.64 1.55
N PHE A 47 15.62 3.04 0.90
CA PHE A 47 14.54 2.31 1.56
C PHE A 47 15.07 1.27 2.55
N GLN A 48 16.00 0.42 2.12
CA GLN A 48 16.57 -0.65 2.94
C GLN A 48 17.35 -0.14 4.18
N GLU A 49 17.86 1.09 4.13
CA GLU A 49 18.61 1.69 5.23
C GLU A 49 17.71 2.30 6.30
N LYS A 50 16.52 2.72 5.91
CA LYS A 50 15.62 3.53 6.75
C LYS A 50 14.35 2.81 7.19
N ILE A 51 13.85 1.87 6.40
CA ILE A 51 12.55 1.23 6.60
C ILE A 51 12.75 -0.23 6.96
N GLY A 52 12.41 -0.59 8.19
CA GLY A 52 12.53 -1.93 8.72
C GLY A 52 11.21 -2.68 8.86
N SER A 53 10.08 -1.97 8.82
CA SER A 53 8.76 -2.58 8.87
C SER A 53 7.75 -1.72 8.10
N VAL A 54 6.75 -2.35 7.51
CA VAL A 54 5.66 -1.65 6.79
C VAL A 54 4.34 -2.35 7.08
N GLU A 55 3.33 -1.57 7.46
CA GLU A 55 1.93 -1.97 7.49
C GLU A 55 1.24 -1.44 6.23
N LEU A 56 0.60 -2.34 5.50
CA LEU A 56 -0.15 -2.04 4.28
C LEU A 56 -1.64 -2.01 4.59
N TYR A 57 -2.32 -0.96 4.14
CA TYR A 57 -3.77 -0.80 4.20
C TYR A 57 -4.31 -0.52 2.80
N ILE A 58 -5.42 -1.16 2.44
CA ILE A 58 -6.15 -0.92 1.20
C ILE A 58 -7.57 -0.52 1.55
N PHE A 59 -7.97 0.65 1.09
CA PHE A 59 -9.32 1.18 1.24
C PHE A 59 -10.03 1.20 -0.10
N ASP A 60 -11.31 0.90 -0.09
CA ASP A 60 -12.17 1.01 -1.27
C ASP A 60 -12.69 2.44 -1.48
N ALA A 61 -13.51 2.64 -2.51
CA ALA A 61 -14.13 3.93 -2.81
C ALA A 61 -15.11 4.44 -1.73
N ALA A 62 -15.58 3.55 -0.83
CA ALA A 62 -16.41 3.92 0.31
C ALA A 62 -15.57 4.30 1.55
N VAL A 63 -14.24 4.30 1.42
CA VAL A 63 -13.26 4.52 2.51
C VAL A 63 -13.31 3.42 3.57
N GLU A 64 -13.77 2.23 3.19
CA GLU A 64 -13.71 1.05 4.06
C GLU A 64 -12.37 0.35 3.86
N CYS A 65 -11.69 -0.01 4.96
CA CYS A 65 -10.46 -0.79 4.90
C CYS A 65 -10.82 -2.24 4.53
N VAL A 66 -10.58 -2.59 3.27
CA VAL A 66 -10.90 -3.92 2.73
C VAL A 66 -9.76 -4.93 2.91
N TYR A 67 -8.56 -4.44 3.21
CA TYR A 67 -7.40 -5.29 3.46
C TYR A 67 -6.33 -4.56 4.26
N ASN A 68 -5.73 -5.25 5.24
CA ASN A 68 -4.54 -4.77 5.93
C ASN A 68 -3.64 -5.92 6.36
N ARG A 69 -2.33 -5.69 6.36
CA ARG A 69 -1.32 -6.58 6.94
C ARG A 69 0.05 -5.91 7.04
N ALA A 70 0.88 -6.48 7.89
CA ALA A 70 2.32 -6.23 7.82
C ALA A 70 2.94 -6.88 6.58
N LEU A 71 3.94 -6.24 6.01
CA LEU A 71 4.78 -6.83 4.96
C LEU A 71 5.76 -7.83 5.57
N THR A 72 6.11 -8.84 4.78
CA THR A 72 7.09 -9.84 5.16
C THR A 72 8.52 -9.34 4.93
N ASP A 73 9.50 -9.92 5.63
CA ASP A 73 10.91 -9.60 5.43
C ASP A 73 11.38 -9.80 3.97
N VAL A 74 10.78 -10.77 3.27
CA VAL A 74 11.08 -11.03 1.86
C VAL A 74 10.58 -9.88 0.98
N GLU A 75 9.36 -9.41 1.18
CA GLU A 75 8.78 -8.28 0.45
C GLU A 75 9.56 -6.98 0.72
N LEU A 76 9.94 -6.76 1.98
CA LEU A 76 10.78 -5.61 2.35
C LEU A 76 12.15 -5.67 1.67
N SER A 77 12.81 -6.84 1.68
CA SER A 77 14.12 -7.00 1.06
C SER A 77 14.09 -6.90 -0.47
N GLN A 78 12.99 -7.31 -1.09
CA GLN A 78 12.77 -7.19 -2.54
C GLN A 78 12.19 -5.83 -2.93
N GLN A 79 11.70 -5.05 -1.96
CA GLN A 79 10.96 -3.80 -2.18
C GLN A 79 9.80 -3.99 -3.17
N GLU A 80 9.23 -5.19 -3.22
CA GLU A 80 8.11 -5.54 -4.07
C GLU A 80 7.01 -6.24 -3.28
N VAL A 81 5.77 -5.80 -3.49
CA VAL A 81 4.59 -6.38 -2.85
C VAL A 81 3.59 -6.77 -3.91
N THR A 82 3.16 -8.02 -3.89
CA THR A 82 1.99 -8.45 -4.67
C THR A 82 0.73 -8.22 -3.85
N LEU A 83 -0.19 -7.42 -4.38
CA LEU A 83 -1.46 -7.11 -3.71
C LEU A 83 -2.40 -8.32 -3.72
N PRO A 84 -3.37 -8.38 -2.79
CA PRO A 84 -4.40 -9.40 -2.82
C PRO A 84 -5.25 -9.25 -4.08
N ARG A 85 -6.04 -10.28 -4.39
CA ARG A 85 -7.03 -10.19 -5.45
C ARG A 85 -8.07 -9.11 -5.12
N LEU A 86 -8.09 -8.06 -5.92
CA LEU A 86 -9.03 -6.97 -5.82
C LEU A 86 -10.01 -7.03 -7.00
N ALA A 87 -11.25 -6.65 -6.78
CA ALA A 87 -12.21 -6.45 -7.86
C ALA A 87 -11.81 -5.22 -8.70
N VAL A 88 -12.25 -5.17 -9.94
CA VAL A 88 -12.09 -3.96 -10.78
C VAL A 88 -12.73 -2.77 -10.08
N GLY A 89 -11.98 -1.69 -9.90
CA GLY A 89 -12.43 -0.50 -9.16
C GLY A 89 -11.29 0.40 -8.74
N GLU A 90 -11.67 1.44 -7.99
CA GLU A 90 -10.75 2.43 -7.41
C GLU A 90 -10.45 2.10 -5.96
N TYR A 91 -9.17 2.15 -5.62
CA TYR A 91 -8.67 1.88 -4.27
C TYR A 91 -7.69 2.95 -3.82
N ARG A 92 -7.59 3.11 -2.52
CA ARG A 92 -6.55 3.90 -1.89
C ARG A 92 -5.62 2.99 -1.10
N ILE A 93 -4.35 3.01 -1.45
CA ILE A 93 -3.31 2.30 -0.72
C ILE A 93 -2.67 3.28 0.26
N ILE A 94 -2.49 2.84 1.49
CA ILE A 94 -1.72 3.56 2.51
C ILE A 94 -0.72 2.58 3.11
N CYS A 95 0.53 2.99 3.17
CA CYS A 95 1.58 2.27 3.87
C CYS A 95 2.16 3.12 4.99
N VAL A 96 2.33 2.50 6.16
CA VAL A 96 2.97 3.09 7.33
C VAL A 96 4.20 2.27 7.64
N ALA A 97 5.35 2.93 7.72
CA ALA A 97 6.60 2.27 7.98
C ALA A 97 7.16 2.67 9.34
N ASN A 98 7.79 1.71 10.01
CA ASN A 98 8.39 1.84 11.34
C ASN A 98 7.43 2.29 12.45
N GLY A 99 6.13 2.10 12.24
CA GLY A 99 5.08 2.48 13.18
C GLY A 99 4.89 1.45 14.30
N VAL A 100 5.93 1.16 15.08
CA VAL A 100 5.88 0.13 16.14
C VAL A 100 4.89 0.52 17.25
N ASN A 101 4.83 1.80 17.58
CA ASN A 101 3.96 2.35 18.63
C ASN A 101 2.83 3.22 18.06
N SER A 102 2.70 3.31 16.74
CA SER A 102 1.74 4.17 16.06
C SER A 102 0.67 3.36 15.34
N ASP A 103 -0.56 3.85 15.38
CA ASP A 103 -1.71 3.26 14.68
C ASP A 103 -2.38 4.31 13.78
N ILE A 104 -3.10 3.85 12.77
CA ILE A 104 -4.01 4.70 12.00
C ILE A 104 -5.25 4.99 12.86
N MET A 105 -5.57 6.26 12.97
CA MET A 105 -6.70 6.78 13.72
C MET A 105 -7.74 7.42 12.80
N ALA A 106 -8.97 7.60 13.31
CA ALA A 106 -10.09 8.24 12.63
C ALA A 106 -10.52 7.54 11.32
N THR A 107 -10.53 6.21 11.34
CA THR A 107 -10.97 5.39 10.20
C THR A 107 -12.49 5.28 10.08
N ASP A 108 -13.25 5.77 11.07
CA ASP A 108 -14.71 5.80 11.11
C ASP A 108 -15.33 6.90 10.22
N GLY A 109 -14.54 7.91 9.88
CA GLY A 109 -14.91 8.97 8.92
C GLY A 109 -14.65 8.52 7.49
N LYS A 110 -15.53 8.92 6.57
CA LYS A 110 -15.37 8.66 5.13
C LYS A 110 -14.53 9.74 4.43
N ASP A 111 -13.56 10.27 5.13
CA ASP A 111 -12.67 11.31 4.63
C ASP A 111 -11.23 10.97 4.99
N PHE A 112 -10.43 10.66 3.99
CA PHE A 112 -9.00 10.37 4.16
C PHE A 112 -8.23 11.54 4.78
N SER A 113 -8.69 12.79 4.60
CA SER A 113 -8.04 13.95 5.18
C SER A 113 -8.16 14.01 6.71
N ALA A 114 -9.13 13.31 7.28
CA ALA A 114 -9.33 13.19 8.71
C ALA A 114 -8.52 12.06 9.35
N MET A 115 -7.94 11.15 8.55
CA MET A 115 -7.10 10.07 9.05
C MET A 115 -5.73 10.59 9.47
N TYR A 116 -5.23 10.10 10.58
CA TYR A 116 -3.90 10.43 11.10
C TYR A 116 -3.28 9.24 11.81
N PHE A 117 -1.97 9.31 11.99
CA PHE A 117 -1.23 8.36 12.80
C PHE A 117 -1.04 8.94 14.20
N ALA A 118 -1.23 8.13 15.22
CA ALA A 118 -0.98 8.52 16.58
C ALA A 118 -0.22 7.41 17.32
N ASP A 119 0.69 7.82 18.19
CA ASP A 119 1.30 6.90 19.15
C ASP A 119 0.22 6.33 20.09
N LYS A 120 0.30 5.04 20.36
CA LYS A 120 -0.67 4.33 21.21
C LYS A 120 -0.74 4.91 22.62
N SER A 121 0.38 5.45 23.12
CA SER A 121 0.43 6.09 24.43
C SER A 121 -0.31 7.42 24.48
N TYR A 122 -0.39 8.14 23.35
CA TYR A 122 -1.14 9.39 23.27
C TYR A 122 -2.63 9.22 23.57
N THR A 123 -3.23 8.14 23.07
CA THR A 123 -4.66 7.85 23.30
C THR A 123 -4.94 7.40 24.73
N THR A 124 -3.95 6.86 25.42
CA THR A 124 -4.07 6.42 26.83
C THR A 124 -3.65 7.47 27.85
N GLY A 125 -3.15 8.64 27.39
CA GLY A 125 -2.62 9.70 28.24
C GLY A 125 -1.30 9.33 28.94
N ALA A 126 -0.63 8.28 28.47
CA ALA A 126 0.70 7.91 28.96
C ALA A 126 1.78 8.82 28.33
N THR A 127 2.91 8.92 29.03
CA THR A 127 4.04 9.71 28.51
C THR A 127 4.74 8.97 27.38
N THR A 128 4.83 9.59 26.21
CA THR A 128 5.62 9.10 25.08
C THR A 128 7.10 9.39 25.37
N LYS A 129 7.93 8.35 25.43
CA LYS A 129 9.36 8.49 25.72
C LYS A 129 10.19 8.86 24.49
N THR A 130 9.75 8.38 23.33
CA THR A 130 10.39 8.62 22.03
C THR A 130 9.36 8.41 20.95
N ASN A 131 9.45 9.16 19.86
CA ASN A 131 8.61 8.96 18.71
C ASN A 131 9.21 7.89 17.78
N ASP A 132 8.35 7.17 17.08
CA ASP A 132 8.78 6.29 15.99
C ASP A 132 9.42 7.14 14.87
N SER A 133 10.47 6.60 14.24
CA SER A 133 10.99 7.14 12.97
C SER A 133 10.02 6.76 11.85
N LEU A 134 8.89 7.47 11.80
CA LEU A 134 7.74 7.12 11.01
C LEU A 134 7.90 7.59 9.56
N TYR A 135 7.60 6.69 8.62
CA TYR A 135 7.47 7.01 7.19
C TYR A 135 6.09 6.58 6.72
N TRP A 136 5.60 7.22 5.70
CA TRP A 136 4.31 6.88 5.13
C TRP A 136 4.32 7.03 3.62
N ALA A 137 3.43 6.31 2.95
CA ALA A 137 3.18 6.44 1.53
C ALA A 137 1.70 6.28 1.26
N SER A 138 1.20 6.95 0.23
CA SER A 138 -0.19 6.84 -0.21
C SER A 138 -0.25 6.86 -1.72
N HIS A 139 -1.06 5.97 -2.29
CA HIS A 139 -1.24 5.83 -3.73
C HIS A 139 -2.69 5.54 -4.08
N ASN A 140 -3.20 6.12 -5.17
CA ASN A 140 -4.50 5.76 -5.73
C ASN A 140 -4.27 4.67 -6.77
N LEU A 141 -4.88 3.52 -6.58
CA LEU A 141 -4.79 2.38 -7.47
C LEU A 141 -6.11 2.20 -8.22
N THR A 142 -6.04 2.18 -9.55
CA THR A 142 -7.14 1.75 -10.40
C THR A 142 -6.91 0.31 -10.82
N VAL A 143 -7.70 -0.61 -10.29
CA VAL A 143 -7.66 -2.03 -10.67
C VAL A 143 -8.47 -2.23 -11.94
N THR A 144 -7.82 -2.78 -12.96
CA THR A 144 -8.43 -3.15 -14.25
C THR A 144 -8.30 -4.65 -14.49
N ALA A 145 -8.59 -5.12 -15.68
CA ALA A 145 -8.35 -6.51 -16.08
C ALA A 145 -6.86 -6.80 -16.38
N ASP A 146 -6.04 -5.75 -16.52
CA ASP A 146 -4.62 -5.87 -16.85
C ASP A 146 -3.74 -5.87 -15.60
N ASP A 147 -2.65 -6.62 -15.65
CA ASP A 147 -1.63 -6.60 -14.60
C ASP A 147 -0.94 -5.23 -14.56
N THR A 148 -0.71 -4.72 -13.33
CA THR A 148 -0.03 -3.44 -13.15
C THR A 148 1.08 -3.55 -12.10
N THR A 149 2.08 -2.66 -12.25
CA THR A 149 3.09 -2.41 -11.21
C THR A 149 3.18 -0.92 -11.02
N GLU A 150 2.88 -0.47 -9.80
CA GLU A 150 2.88 0.92 -9.41
C GLU A 150 4.04 1.22 -8.46
N VAL A 151 4.61 2.42 -8.55
CA VAL A 151 5.68 2.86 -7.64
C VAL A 151 5.05 3.58 -6.45
N LEU A 152 5.35 3.08 -5.26
CA LEU A 152 4.92 3.67 -4.00
C LEU A 152 6.12 4.36 -3.32
N THR A 153 6.14 5.69 -3.37
CA THR A 153 7.21 6.50 -2.78
C THR A 153 6.86 6.90 -1.36
N PHE A 154 7.73 6.55 -0.42
CA PHE A 154 7.60 6.92 0.98
C PHE A 154 8.08 8.35 1.24
N ALA A 155 7.48 8.99 2.25
CA ALA A 155 7.90 10.26 2.80
C ALA A 155 8.14 10.12 4.31
N SER A 156 9.11 10.88 4.84
CA SER A 156 9.34 10.96 6.28
C SER A 156 8.25 11.78 6.95
N SER A 157 7.75 11.30 8.10
CA SER A 157 6.79 11.99 8.98
C SER A 157 7.43 12.44 10.30
N HIS A 158 8.74 12.37 10.41
CA HIS A 158 9.48 12.79 11.60
C HIS A 158 10.57 13.77 11.22
N TYR A 159 10.98 14.56 12.21
CA TYR A 159 12.10 15.48 12.10
C TYR A 159 13.08 15.19 13.24
N ASP A 160 14.36 15.11 12.90
CA ASP A 160 15.43 15.07 13.90
C ASP A 160 15.75 16.50 14.31
N VAL A 161 15.68 16.77 15.60
CA VAL A 161 16.03 18.08 16.17
C VAL A 161 17.36 17.94 16.90
N TYR A 162 18.37 18.61 16.39
CA TYR A 162 19.68 18.71 17.04
C TYR A 162 19.76 20.03 17.81
N VAL A 163 20.00 19.92 19.11
CA VAL A 163 20.17 21.10 19.96
C VAL A 163 21.63 21.17 20.40
N GLU A 164 22.33 22.20 19.95
CA GLU A 164 23.69 22.51 20.41
C GLU A 164 23.61 23.60 21.47
N VAL A 165 24.07 23.29 22.66
CA VAL A 165 24.13 24.26 23.78
C VAL A 165 25.57 24.70 23.96
N LEU A 166 25.84 25.98 23.69
CA LEU A 166 27.15 26.59 23.79
C LEU A 166 27.29 27.34 25.10
N GLY A 167 28.52 27.33 25.67
CA GLY A 167 28.85 28.16 26.83
C GLY A 167 28.39 27.60 28.17
N VAL A 168 28.11 26.31 28.22
CA VAL A 168 27.84 25.56 29.49
C VAL A 168 29.09 24.85 29.94
N ASP A 169 29.32 24.81 31.26
CA ASP A 169 30.39 24.03 31.86
C ASP A 169 30.08 22.55 31.80
N ALA A 170 31.11 21.68 31.80
CA ALA A 170 30.96 20.22 31.69
C ALA A 170 30.18 19.59 32.87
N GLU A 171 29.97 20.35 33.93
CA GLU A 171 29.22 19.92 35.14
C GLU A 171 27.75 20.38 35.12
N SER A 172 27.29 21.04 34.06
CA SER A 172 25.92 21.53 33.96
C SER A 172 24.97 20.42 33.51
N ASP A 173 23.96 20.13 34.31
CA ASP A 173 22.85 19.26 33.92
C ASP A 173 21.89 20.03 33.00
N ILE A 174 21.75 19.53 31.77
CA ILE A 174 20.79 20.08 30.79
C ILE A 174 19.56 19.16 30.79
N HIS A 175 18.41 19.72 31.17
CA HIS A 175 17.12 19.08 31.02
C HIS A 175 16.42 19.64 29.79
N ILE A 176 16.09 18.77 28.83
CA ILE A 176 15.35 19.07 27.61
C ILE A 176 13.97 18.42 27.68
#